data_6de0c9986abde8ff90b2017bd8076d74
#
_entry.id   6de0c9986abde8ff90b2017bd8076d74
#
_cell.length_a   1.000
_cell.length_b   1.000
_cell.length_c   1.000
_cell.angle_alpha   90.00
_cell.angle_beta   90.00
_cell.angle_gamma   90.00
#
_symmetry.space_group_name_H-M   'P 1'
#
loop_
_entity.id
_entity.type
_entity.pdbx_description
1 polymer ?
#
loop_
_entity_poly.entity_id
_entity_poly.type
_entity_poly.pdbx_seq_one_letter_code
_entity_poly.pdbx_strand_id
1 'polypeptide(L)'
;MEDGLAIGRTAIAIFGLLAFASLPAMTPGQEPDVAIRAGEHRIPFTVRDCAVYVHARVNGNRAILLLDTGAVLTTLSLKLVPTQQTDSRITVTMAKGSIVAFRVPVGFTLGESSEREEHYSFRQPAIVGDFKFGSADGVIGLDVLSSFESVTFDFKNAVIVLKSK
;
A
#
# COMPACT_ATOMS: atom_id res chain seq x y z
N MET A 1 -45.41 -22.39 -12.31
CA MET A 1 -44.29 -21.81 -13.05
C MET A 1 -43.81 -20.65 -12.21
N GLU A 2 -42.85 -20.92 -11.35
CA GLU A 2 -42.23 -19.91 -10.47
C GLU A 2 -40.77 -19.80 -10.90
N ASP A 3 -40.47 -18.69 -11.57
CA ASP A 3 -39.11 -18.39 -11.96
C ASP A 3 -38.37 -17.78 -10.77
N GLY A 4 -37.57 -18.61 -10.13
CA GLY A 4 -36.70 -18.24 -9.02
C GLY A 4 -35.53 -17.35 -9.46
N LEU A 5 -35.58 -16.08 -9.09
CA LEU A 5 -34.50 -15.12 -9.26
C LEU A 5 -33.33 -15.49 -8.31
N ALA A 6 -32.31 -16.11 -8.86
CA ALA A 6 -31.08 -16.40 -8.13
C ALA A 6 -30.30 -15.11 -7.89
N ILE A 7 -30.43 -14.55 -6.69
CA ILE A 7 -29.57 -13.45 -6.22
C ILE A 7 -28.19 -14.04 -5.93
N GLY A 8 -27.26 -13.82 -6.84
CA GLY A 8 -25.86 -14.15 -6.66
C GLY A 8 -25.27 -13.36 -5.47
N ARG A 9 -25.08 -14.05 -4.34
CA ARG A 9 -24.35 -13.53 -3.19
C ARG A 9 -22.87 -13.47 -3.55
N THR A 10 -22.42 -12.31 -4.03
CA THR A 10 -20.99 -12.01 -4.10
C THR A 10 -20.49 -11.90 -2.66
N ALA A 11 -19.77 -12.91 -2.20
CA ALA A 11 -19.11 -12.88 -0.92
C ALA A 11 -17.98 -11.85 -0.98
N ILE A 12 -18.20 -10.71 -0.34
CA ILE A 12 -17.14 -9.73 -0.07
C ILE A 12 -16.22 -10.40 0.95
N ALA A 13 -15.10 -10.90 0.47
CA ALA A 13 -14.02 -11.34 1.35
C ALA A 13 -13.37 -10.09 1.97
N ILE A 14 -13.81 -9.73 3.17
CA ILE A 14 -13.09 -8.76 4.01
C ILE A 14 -11.77 -9.44 4.34
N PHE A 15 -10.71 -9.03 3.66
CA PHE A 15 -9.35 -9.45 3.93
C PHE A 15 -8.88 -8.75 5.21
N GLY A 16 -9.24 -9.30 6.35
CA GLY A 16 -8.51 -9.05 7.57
C GLY A 16 -7.13 -9.68 7.45
N LEU A 17 -6.15 -8.91 6.96
CA LEU A 17 -4.77 -9.33 6.89
C LEU A 17 -4.14 -9.18 8.27
N LEU A 18 -4.42 -10.09 9.19
CA LEU A 18 -3.63 -10.27 10.42
C LEU A 18 -2.32 -10.97 10.03
N ALA A 19 -1.35 -10.21 9.53
CA ALA A 19 0.01 -10.68 9.36
C ALA A 19 0.73 -10.57 10.72
N PHE A 20 0.73 -11.63 11.51
CA PHE A 20 1.70 -11.78 12.57
C PHE A 20 3.04 -12.18 11.92
N ALA A 21 3.81 -11.19 11.49
CA ALA A 21 5.21 -11.41 11.22
C ALA A 21 5.93 -11.43 12.58
N SER A 22 6.55 -12.55 12.95
CA SER A 22 7.59 -12.55 13.97
C SER A 22 8.75 -11.73 13.42
N LEU A 23 8.77 -10.45 13.77
CA LEU A 23 9.84 -9.53 13.39
C LEU A 23 11.10 -9.95 14.16
N PRO A 24 12.27 -10.12 13.51
CA PRO A 24 13.53 -10.07 14.22
C PRO A 24 13.60 -8.71 14.94
N ALA A 25 14.07 -8.70 16.19
CA ALA A 25 14.18 -7.50 17.00
C ALA A 25 14.84 -6.38 16.17
N MET A 26 14.09 -5.30 15.94
CA MET A 26 14.63 -4.13 15.26
C MET A 26 15.73 -3.55 16.13
N THR A 27 16.92 -3.40 15.57
CA THR A 27 18.00 -2.63 16.20
C THR A 27 17.50 -1.20 16.39
N PRO A 28 17.50 -0.64 17.62
CA PRO A 28 17.12 0.75 17.83
C PRO A 28 18.13 1.64 17.09
N GLY A 29 17.69 2.39 16.09
CA GLY A 29 18.53 3.36 15.42
C GLY A 29 18.38 3.50 13.91
N GLN A 30 17.59 2.68 13.24
CA GLN A 30 17.29 2.88 11.82
C GLN A 30 15.86 3.40 11.68
N GLU A 31 15.68 4.72 11.96
CA GLU A 31 14.49 5.41 11.49
C GLU A 31 14.47 5.34 9.95
N PRO A 32 13.30 5.04 9.33
CA PRO A 32 13.19 5.12 7.89
C PRO A 32 13.52 6.55 7.47
N ASP A 33 14.45 6.70 6.54
CA ASP A 33 14.86 8.00 5.98
C ASP A 33 13.75 8.50 5.04
N VAL A 34 12.63 8.89 5.64
CA VAL A 34 11.51 9.52 4.95
C VAL A 34 11.80 11.01 4.94
N ALA A 35 12.49 11.49 3.92
CA ALA A 35 12.64 12.91 3.66
C ALA A 35 11.27 13.52 3.31
N ILE A 36 10.44 13.73 4.33
CA ILE A 36 9.12 14.35 4.21
C ILE A 36 9.34 15.84 4.03
N ARG A 37 8.91 16.40 2.90
CA ARG A 37 8.86 17.85 2.72
C ARG A 37 7.78 18.42 3.64
N ALA A 38 8.10 19.44 4.43
CA ALA A 38 7.13 20.12 5.29
C ALA A 38 5.95 20.64 4.45
N GLY A 39 4.72 20.34 4.87
CA GLY A 39 3.52 20.84 4.21
C GLY A 39 2.37 19.83 4.19
N GLU A 40 1.31 20.25 3.54
CA GLU A 40 0.15 19.41 3.21
C GLU A 40 0.24 19.00 1.74
N HIS A 41 0.00 17.71 1.46
CA HIS A 41 -0.05 17.17 0.11
C HIS A 41 -1.43 16.59 -0.16
N ARG A 42 -2.04 16.97 -1.26
CA ARG A 42 -3.39 16.57 -1.65
C ARG A 42 -3.30 15.54 -2.77
N ILE A 43 -3.61 14.30 -2.46
CA ILE A 43 -3.48 13.16 -3.38
C ILE A 43 -4.87 12.69 -3.82
N PRO A 44 -5.21 12.73 -5.11
CA PRO A 44 -6.47 12.18 -5.61
C PRO A 44 -6.58 10.68 -5.33
N PHE A 45 -7.80 10.23 -5.00
CA PHE A 45 -8.07 8.81 -4.84
C PHE A 45 -9.36 8.37 -5.54
N THR A 46 -9.53 7.08 -5.71
CA THR A 46 -10.77 6.46 -6.17
C THR A 46 -11.27 5.46 -5.14
N VAL A 47 -12.60 5.33 -5.01
CA VAL A 47 -13.23 4.30 -4.17
C VAL A 47 -13.79 3.22 -5.09
N ARG A 48 -13.42 1.96 -4.85
CA ARG A 48 -13.97 0.78 -5.51
C ARG A 48 -14.15 -0.30 -4.47
N ASP A 49 -15.26 -1.02 -4.48
CA ASP A 49 -15.53 -2.15 -3.58
C ASP A 49 -15.27 -1.82 -2.10
N CYS A 50 -15.68 -0.61 -1.66
CA CYS A 50 -15.48 -0.08 -0.31
C CYS A 50 -14.01 0.09 0.10
N ALA A 51 -13.08 0.17 -0.85
CA ALA A 51 -11.67 0.37 -0.62
C ALA A 51 -11.15 1.63 -1.35
N VAL A 52 -10.09 2.23 -0.80
CA VAL A 52 -9.48 3.47 -1.30
C VAL A 52 -8.23 3.14 -2.09
N TYR A 53 -8.18 3.59 -3.34
CA TYR A 53 -7.05 3.37 -4.24
C TYR A 53 -6.43 4.69 -4.66
N VAL A 54 -5.11 4.73 -4.71
CA VAL A 54 -4.35 5.86 -5.24
C VAL A 54 -3.55 5.44 -6.46
N HIS A 55 -3.48 6.32 -7.45
CA HIS A 55 -2.50 6.18 -8.52
C HIS A 55 -1.15 6.59 -8.00
N ALA A 56 -0.13 5.82 -8.36
CA ALA A 56 1.22 6.02 -7.86
C ALA A 56 2.26 5.66 -8.93
N ARG A 57 3.52 6.02 -8.64
CA ARG A 57 4.68 5.41 -9.28
C ARG A 57 5.53 4.72 -8.23
N VAL A 58 5.99 3.53 -8.57
CA VAL A 58 6.88 2.72 -7.73
C VAL A 58 8.15 2.49 -8.53
N ASN A 59 9.27 3.04 -8.08
CA ASN A 59 10.52 3.10 -8.83
C ASN A 59 10.32 3.64 -10.27
N GLY A 60 9.42 4.62 -10.45
CA GLY A 60 9.07 5.22 -11.73
C GLY A 60 7.98 4.47 -12.53
N ASN A 61 7.67 3.22 -12.23
CA ASN A 61 6.63 2.43 -12.88
C ASN A 61 5.25 2.80 -12.35
N ARG A 62 4.26 2.94 -13.25
CA ARG A 62 2.87 3.19 -12.85
C ARG A 62 2.32 2.04 -12.02
N ALA A 63 1.58 2.38 -10.97
CA ALA A 63 0.96 1.44 -10.06
C ALA A 63 -0.38 1.96 -9.52
N ILE A 64 -1.26 1.05 -9.15
CA ILE A 64 -2.47 1.32 -8.38
C ILE A 64 -2.26 0.71 -7.00
N LEU A 65 -2.25 1.54 -5.96
CA LEU A 65 -2.01 1.10 -4.58
C LEU A 65 -3.28 1.25 -3.75
N LEU A 66 -3.60 0.20 -3.00
CA LEU A 66 -4.65 0.21 -1.99
C LEU A 66 -4.13 0.89 -0.72
N LEU A 67 -4.90 1.78 -0.11
CA LEU A 67 -4.62 2.30 1.23
C LEU A 67 -5.34 1.44 2.27
N ASP A 68 -4.59 0.83 3.17
CA ASP A 68 -5.14 -0.10 4.15
C ASP A 68 -4.53 0.16 5.55
N THR A 69 -5.33 0.77 6.43
CA THR A 69 -4.94 0.98 7.83
C THR A 69 -4.89 -0.31 8.66
N GLY A 70 -5.41 -1.42 8.13
CA GLY A 70 -5.30 -2.75 8.72
C GLY A 70 -4.01 -3.47 8.35
N ALA A 71 -3.30 -3.01 7.32
CA ALA A 71 -2.01 -3.56 6.93
C ALA A 71 -0.89 -2.89 7.76
N VAL A 72 -0.10 -3.69 8.45
CA VAL A 72 1.04 -3.18 9.25
C VAL A 72 2.17 -2.68 8.34
N LEU A 73 2.43 -3.40 7.25
CA LEU A 73 3.55 -3.14 6.34
C LEU A 73 3.05 -2.90 4.91
N THR A 74 3.73 -1.98 4.23
CA THR A 74 3.56 -1.76 2.80
C THR A 74 4.06 -2.96 2.02
N THR A 75 3.18 -3.52 1.19
CA THR A 75 3.45 -4.73 0.41
C THR A 75 3.20 -4.49 -1.08
N LEU A 76 4.05 -5.05 -1.93
CA LEU A 76 4.04 -4.85 -3.37
C LEU A 76 4.12 -6.19 -4.11
N SER A 77 3.53 -6.24 -5.30
CA SER A 77 3.67 -7.38 -6.20
C SER A 77 5.10 -7.46 -6.78
N LEU A 78 5.64 -8.68 -6.88
CA LEU A 78 6.89 -8.96 -7.60
C LEU A 78 6.90 -8.44 -9.03
N LYS A 79 5.74 -8.36 -9.68
CA LYS A 79 5.62 -7.84 -11.05
C LYS A 79 5.99 -6.38 -11.14
N LEU A 80 5.72 -5.61 -10.06
CA LEU A 80 5.99 -4.18 -10.02
C LEU A 80 7.43 -3.87 -9.64
N VAL A 81 8.00 -4.67 -8.72
CA VAL A 81 9.37 -4.50 -8.22
C VAL A 81 10.12 -5.82 -8.33
N PRO A 82 10.91 -6.01 -9.39
CA PRO A 82 11.80 -7.16 -9.48
C PRO A 82 12.80 -7.18 -8.32
N THR A 83 12.95 -8.34 -7.69
CA THR A 83 13.89 -8.52 -6.58
C THR A 83 15.28 -8.89 -7.06
N GLN A 84 16.30 -8.52 -6.28
CA GLN A 84 17.70 -8.85 -6.53
C GLN A 84 18.21 -9.85 -5.48
N GLN A 85 19.33 -10.49 -5.75
CA GLN A 85 19.95 -11.44 -4.80
C GLN A 85 20.40 -10.80 -3.49
N THR A 86 20.63 -9.48 -3.49
CA THR A 86 21.02 -8.69 -2.31
C THR A 86 19.83 -8.30 -1.42
N ASP A 87 18.60 -8.53 -1.87
CA ASP A 87 17.41 -8.17 -1.11
C ASP A 87 17.23 -9.12 0.08
N SER A 88 16.86 -8.56 1.23
CA SER A 88 16.62 -9.33 2.44
C SER A 88 15.41 -10.25 2.28
N ARG A 89 15.66 -11.56 2.28
CA ARG A 89 14.62 -12.60 2.19
C ARG A 89 13.91 -12.76 3.52
N ILE A 90 12.58 -12.78 3.49
CA ILE A 90 11.72 -12.98 4.65
C ILE A 90 10.61 -13.99 4.34
N THR A 91 10.00 -14.55 5.36
CA THR A 91 8.78 -15.36 5.23
C THR A 91 7.60 -14.55 5.77
N VAL A 92 6.56 -14.38 4.96
CA VAL A 92 5.32 -13.71 5.36
C VAL A 92 4.25 -14.77 5.56
N THR A 93 3.73 -14.87 6.79
CA THR A 93 2.62 -15.77 7.12
C THR A 93 1.30 -15.02 6.99
N MET A 94 0.36 -15.59 6.26
CA MET A 94 -0.98 -15.09 6.02
C MET A 94 -2.00 -16.15 6.44
N ALA A 95 -3.27 -15.80 6.52
CA ALA A 95 -4.35 -16.73 6.89
C ALA A 95 -4.42 -18.00 6.01
N LYS A 96 -3.95 -17.93 4.76
CA LYS A 96 -3.97 -19.04 3.79
C LYS A 96 -2.62 -19.72 3.57
N GLY A 97 -1.62 -19.47 4.41
CA GLY A 97 -0.28 -20.03 4.31
C GLY A 97 0.84 -19.01 4.36
N SER A 98 2.04 -19.45 4.05
CA SER A 98 3.23 -18.59 4.06
C SER A 98 3.80 -18.44 2.66
N ILE A 99 4.30 -17.26 2.34
CA ILE A 99 5.02 -16.98 1.11
C ILE A 99 6.42 -16.47 1.42
N VAL A 100 7.34 -16.72 0.50
CA VAL A 100 8.65 -16.07 0.50
C VAL A 100 8.48 -14.67 -0.09
N ALA A 101 8.98 -13.69 0.62
CA ALA A 101 8.98 -12.30 0.21
C ALA A 101 10.37 -11.68 0.44
N PHE A 102 10.54 -10.45 0.00
CA PHE A 102 11.80 -9.73 0.09
C PHE A 102 11.54 -8.33 0.66
N ARG A 103 12.43 -7.85 1.50
CA ARG A 103 12.42 -6.46 1.94
C ARG A 103 13.31 -5.65 1.01
N VAL A 104 12.70 -4.73 0.25
CA VAL A 104 13.36 -4.00 -0.83
C VAL A 104 13.19 -2.50 -0.60
N PRO A 105 14.26 -1.69 -0.68
CA PRO A 105 14.15 -0.23 -0.69
C PRO A 105 13.42 0.24 -1.97
N VAL A 106 12.33 0.99 -1.83
CA VAL A 106 11.48 1.39 -2.93
C VAL A 106 11.22 2.90 -2.90
N GLY A 107 11.30 3.53 -4.06
CA GLY A 107 10.87 4.91 -4.27
C GLY A 107 9.38 4.94 -4.64
N PHE A 108 8.60 5.75 -3.94
CA PHE A 108 7.19 5.98 -4.18
C PHE A 108 6.95 7.41 -4.64
N THR A 109 6.02 7.59 -5.57
CA THR A 109 5.39 8.89 -5.85
C THR A 109 3.89 8.65 -5.86
N LEU A 110 3.17 9.25 -4.91
CA LEU A 110 1.72 9.20 -4.82
C LEU A 110 1.12 10.35 -5.62
N GLY A 111 0.02 10.10 -6.33
CA GLY A 111 -0.58 11.01 -7.28
C GLY A 111 -0.04 10.77 -8.70
N GLU A 112 -0.86 11.08 -9.71
CA GLU A 112 -0.38 11.11 -11.10
C GLU A 112 0.42 12.40 -11.32
N SER A 113 1.63 12.28 -11.88
CA SER A 113 2.43 13.44 -12.25
C SER A 113 1.95 14.02 -13.58
N SER A 114 0.79 14.67 -13.60
CA SER A 114 0.53 15.74 -14.55
C SER A 114 1.14 17.01 -13.95
N GLU A 115 1.66 17.92 -14.74
CA GLU A 115 2.32 19.16 -14.29
C GLU A 115 1.42 20.05 -13.41
N ARG A 116 0.17 19.66 -13.16
CA ARG A 116 -0.87 20.37 -12.40
C ARG A 116 -1.38 19.61 -11.19
N GLU A 117 -0.97 18.36 -10.96
CA GLU A 117 -1.45 17.57 -9.83
C GLU A 117 -0.37 17.49 -8.75
N GLU A 118 -0.80 17.70 -7.51
CA GLU A 118 0.08 17.55 -6.37
C GLU A 118 0.49 16.07 -6.28
N HIS A 119 1.76 15.85 -6.10
CA HIS A 119 2.34 14.53 -5.89
C HIS A 119 3.22 14.55 -4.66
N TYR A 120 3.32 13.43 -3.99
CA TYR A 120 4.20 13.25 -2.84
C TYR A 120 5.16 12.11 -3.09
N SER A 121 6.46 12.39 -3.02
CA SER A 121 7.52 11.41 -3.25
C SER A 121 8.30 11.10 -1.98
N PHE A 122 8.51 9.82 -1.71
CA PHE A 122 9.29 9.33 -0.57
C PHE A 122 9.98 8.02 -0.92
N ARG A 123 10.91 7.60 -0.04
CA ARG A 123 11.61 6.33 -0.17
C ARG A 123 11.47 5.53 1.11
N GLN A 124 11.10 4.26 1.00
CA GLN A 124 10.87 3.39 2.14
C GLN A 124 11.07 1.92 1.75
N PRO A 125 11.55 1.04 2.66
CA PRO A 125 11.52 -0.39 2.44
C PRO A 125 10.09 -0.89 2.34
N ALA A 126 9.80 -1.71 1.32
CA ALA A 126 8.54 -2.41 1.15
C ALA A 126 8.76 -3.93 1.15
N ILE A 127 7.72 -4.67 1.46
CA ILE A 127 7.71 -6.13 1.36
C ILE A 127 7.23 -6.50 -0.04
N VAL A 128 8.08 -7.15 -0.81
CA VAL A 128 7.83 -7.53 -2.20
C VAL A 128 7.69 -9.04 -2.32
N GLY A 129 6.59 -9.52 -2.87
CA GLY A 129 6.32 -10.94 -2.99
C GLY A 129 5.25 -11.28 -4.03
N ASP A 130 4.95 -12.57 -4.20
CA ASP A 130 3.86 -13.01 -5.09
C ASP A 130 2.49 -12.83 -4.42
N PHE A 131 2.25 -11.60 -3.96
CA PHE A 131 0.96 -11.21 -3.40
C PHE A 131 -0.09 -10.99 -4.48
N LYS A 132 -1.35 -11.27 -4.16
CA LYS A 132 -2.50 -11.04 -5.03
C LYS A 132 -3.40 -9.98 -4.40
N PHE A 133 -3.43 -8.81 -4.99
CA PHE A 133 -4.17 -7.64 -4.48
C PHE A 133 -5.42 -7.32 -5.31
N GLY A 134 -5.95 -8.30 -6.07
CA GLY A 134 -7.08 -8.06 -6.97
C GLY A 134 -6.70 -7.10 -8.10
N SER A 135 -7.31 -5.92 -8.12
CA SER A 135 -7.04 -4.87 -9.12
C SER A 135 -5.90 -3.92 -8.75
N ALA A 136 -5.31 -4.07 -7.55
CA ALA A 136 -4.16 -3.28 -7.11
C ALA A 136 -2.82 -3.99 -7.41
N ASP A 137 -1.76 -3.22 -7.44
CA ASP A 137 -0.38 -3.69 -7.58
C ASP A 137 0.33 -3.82 -6.23
N GLY A 138 -0.30 -3.29 -5.17
CA GLY A 138 0.22 -3.32 -3.82
C GLY A 138 -0.68 -2.62 -2.82
N VAL A 139 -0.23 -2.61 -1.57
CA VAL A 139 -0.91 -1.98 -0.42
C VAL A 139 0.06 -1.03 0.26
N ILE A 140 -0.41 0.16 0.59
CA ILE A 140 0.26 1.10 1.51
C ILE A 140 -0.29 0.83 2.90
N GLY A 141 0.58 0.45 3.82
CA GLY A 141 0.26 0.10 5.20
C GLY A 141 0.55 1.21 6.20
N LEU A 142 0.40 0.86 7.48
CA LEU A 142 0.62 1.78 8.61
C LEU A 142 2.07 2.25 8.71
N ASP A 143 3.04 1.47 8.25
CA ASP A 143 4.45 1.86 8.19
C ASP A 143 4.69 3.14 7.39
N VAL A 144 3.87 3.39 6.34
CA VAL A 144 3.87 4.65 5.59
C VAL A 144 2.90 5.64 6.22
N LEU A 145 1.64 5.23 6.47
CA LEU A 145 0.59 6.16 6.89
C LEU A 145 0.90 6.82 8.24
N SER A 146 1.53 6.09 9.18
CA SER A 146 1.92 6.63 10.49
C SER A 146 3.14 7.57 10.46
N SER A 147 3.83 7.68 9.34
CA SER A 147 4.93 8.64 9.18
C SER A 147 4.43 10.09 9.07
N PHE A 148 3.16 10.29 8.72
CA PHE A 148 2.52 11.60 8.67
C PHE A 148 2.00 12.04 10.06
N GLU A 149 1.88 13.35 10.27
CA GLU A 149 1.18 13.91 11.43
C GLU A 149 -0.30 13.54 11.38
N SER A 150 -0.90 13.66 10.18
CA SER A 150 -2.28 13.24 9.94
C SER A 150 -2.49 12.78 8.50
N VAL A 151 -3.44 11.86 8.33
CA VAL A 151 -3.95 11.39 7.04
C VAL A 151 -5.46 11.60 7.05
N THR A 152 -5.96 12.54 6.24
CA THR A 152 -7.38 12.89 6.19
C THR A 152 -7.97 12.47 4.85
N PHE A 153 -9.06 11.70 4.89
CA PHE A 153 -9.80 11.30 3.70
C PHE A 153 -10.98 12.25 3.47
N ASP A 154 -10.90 13.08 2.44
CA ASP A 154 -11.99 13.93 1.96
C ASP A 154 -12.76 13.18 0.87
N PHE A 155 -13.75 12.40 1.28
CA PHE A 155 -14.58 11.61 0.36
C PHE A 155 -15.45 12.48 -0.57
N LYS A 156 -15.78 13.70 -0.17
CA LYS A 156 -16.55 14.61 -0.99
C LYS A 156 -15.78 15.08 -2.22
N ASN A 157 -14.51 15.38 -2.03
CA ASN A 157 -13.61 15.88 -3.08
C ASN A 157 -12.73 14.77 -3.66
N ALA A 158 -12.83 13.53 -3.14
CA ALA A 158 -12.00 12.37 -3.51
C ALA A 158 -10.50 12.66 -3.40
N VAL A 159 -10.08 13.29 -2.30
CA VAL A 159 -8.70 13.68 -2.02
C VAL A 159 -8.25 13.19 -0.64
N ILE A 160 -7.04 12.65 -0.57
CA ILE A 160 -6.35 12.41 0.70
C ILE A 160 -5.44 13.60 0.96
N VAL A 161 -5.53 14.15 2.17
CA VAL A 161 -4.61 15.17 2.66
C VAL A 161 -3.59 14.51 3.58
N LEU A 162 -2.34 14.51 3.17
CA LEU A 162 -1.20 14.02 3.93
C LEU A 162 -0.49 15.22 4.56
N LYS A 163 -0.49 15.32 5.89
CA LYS A 163 0.20 16.39 6.61
C LYS A 163 1.52 15.85 7.16
N SER A 164 2.62 16.46 6.78
CA SER A 164 3.95 16.13 7.29
C SER A 164 4.11 16.49 8.76
N LYS A 165 4.93 15.71 9.48
CA LYS A 165 5.34 16.02 10.86
C LYS A 165 6.26 17.24 10.90
#